data_413f1a3576dfb5425d26e65e078c4d26
#
_entry.id   413f1a3576dfb5425d26e65e078c4d26
#
_cell.length_a   1.000
_cell.length_b   1.000
_cell.length_c   1.000
_cell.angle_alpha   90.00
_cell.angle_beta   90.00
_cell.angle_gamma   90.00
#
_symmetry.space_group_name_H-M   'P 1'
#
loop_
_entity.id
_entity.type
_entity.pdbx_description
1 polymer ?
#
loop_
_entity_poly.entity_id
_entity_poly.type
_entity_poly.pdbx_seq_one_letter_code
_entity_poly.pdbx_strand_id
1 'polypeptide(L)'
;MNTQKFEVLDYTALVKLSFRSKYWRVDHKARTDQWSKETQWLFWGIFIFCVWLCTLSLKCAVLLLFFFDPHYFYYAISYKKSSWYRNTGIRPSEVTRNVGIYGEYIATMCAEENLKKHKMNGRIFNSVMIPKKDGDFNEADIVVVGNFGIQVIEAKARMGTFAGSPVGEKWTQYIGRQVYETQNPLYQNLNHCNYLSEYLYEKIPYLRSIDFINKMY
;
A
#
# COMPACT_ATOMS: atom_id res chain seq x y z
N MET A 1 28.18 9.37 -23.60
CA MET A 1 26.71 9.25 -23.44
C MET A 1 26.44 7.96 -22.67
N ASN A 2 26.40 8.08 -21.34
CA ASN A 2 26.13 6.94 -20.46
C ASN A 2 24.62 6.72 -20.40
N THR A 3 24.15 5.73 -21.14
CA THR A 3 22.81 5.18 -20.91
C THR A 3 22.84 4.47 -19.57
N GLN A 4 22.46 5.16 -18.49
CA GLN A 4 22.10 4.48 -17.25
C GLN A 4 20.96 3.53 -17.60
N LYS A 5 21.23 2.24 -17.52
CA LYS A 5 20.22 1.19 -17.49
C LYS A 5 19.34 1.51 -16.28
N PHE A 6 18.16 2.00 -16.56
CA PHE A 6 17.10 2.07 -15.56
C PHE A 6 16.80 0.62 -15.15
N GLU A 7 17.22 0.20 -13.97
CA GLU A 7 16.57 -0.91 -13.29
C GLU A 7 15.15 -0.41 -12.98
N VAL A 8 14.27 -0.63 -13.93
CA VAL A 8 12.84 -0.65 -13.68
C VAL A 8 12.69 -1.65 -12.54
N LEU A 9 12.49 -1.16 -11.32
CA LEU A 9 11.94 -1.97 -10.24
C LEU A 9 10.85 -2.78 -10.90
N ASP A 10 11.00 -4.11 -10.89
CA ASP A 10 10.24 -5.01 -11.72
C ASP A 10 8.74 -4.80 -11.47
N TYR A 11 8.17 -3.77 -12.14
CA TYR A 11 6.75 -3.46 -12.12
C TYR A 11 5.93 -4.66 -12.59
N THR A 12 6.56 -5.59 -13.32
CA THR A 12 5.97 -6.89 -13.59
C THR A 12 5.81 -7.71 -12.31
N ALA A 13 6.64 -7.53 -11.29
CA ALA A 13 6.43 -8.13 -9.97
C ALA A 13 5.25 -7.46 -9.25
N LEU A 14 5.12 -6.14 -9.30
CA LEU A 14 3.96 -5.41 -8.76
C LEU A 14 2.69 -5.72 -9.57
N VAL A 15 2.78 -5.79 -10.88
CA VAL A 15 1.66 -6.18 -11.76
C VAL A 15 1.33 -7.68 -11.62
N LYS A 16 2.30 -8.57 -11.46
CA LYS A 16 2.07 -9.99 -11.10
C LYS A 16 1.52 -10.16 -9.68
N LEU A 17 1.72 -9.20 -8.81
CA LEU A 17 1.12 -9.14 -7.49
C LEU A 17 -0.35 -8.67 -7.52
N SER A 18 -0.86 -8.22 -8.65
CA SER A 18 -2.23 -7.70 -8.81
C SER A 18 -3.34 -8.73 -8.65
N PHE A 19 -3.04 -9.96 -8.25
CA PHE A 19 -4.06 -10.98 -8.24
C PHE A 19 -4.50 -11.40 -6.84
N ARG A 20 -5.69 -10.99 -6.53
CA ARG A 20 -6.54 -11.24 -5.36
C ARG A 20 -6.31 -12.58 -4.64
N SER A 21 -6.04 -13.67 -5.35
CA SER A 21 -5.83 -14.99 -4.73
C SER A 21 -4.39 -15.24 -4.26
N LYS A 22 -3.41 -14.62 -4.92
CA LYS A 22 -2.00 -14.76 -4.56
C LYS A 22 -1.61 -13.81 -3.44
N TYR A 23 -2.14 -12.59 -3.49
CA TYR A 23 -1.94 -11.58 -2.44
C TYR A 23 -2.59 -12.01 -1.13
N TRP A 24 -3.82 -12.50 -1.19
CA TRP A 24 -4.50 -13.01 0.00
C TRP A 24 -3.71 -14.16 0.65
N ARG A 25 -3.11 -15.06 -0.15
CA ARG A 25 -2.26 -16.14 0.35
C ARG A 25 -0.91 -15.67 0.86
N VAL A 26 -0.27 -14.72 0.20
CA VAL A 26 1.04 -14.17 0.63
C VAL A 26 0.85 -13.31 1.87
N ASP A 27 -0.19 -12.48 1.92
CA ASP A 27 -0.51 -11.68 3.08
C ASP A 27 -0.97 -12.55 4.26
N HIS A 28 -1.75 -13.58 4.01
CA HIS A 28 -2.14 -14.55 5.05
C HIS A 28 -0.94 -15.37 5.53
N LYS A 29 -0.03 -15.78 4.63
CA LYS A 29 1.19 -16.51 5.00
C LYS A 29 2.18 -15.61 5.72
N ALA A 30 2.40 -14.38 5.23
CA ALA A 30 3.25 -13.41 5.92
C ALA A 30 2.70 -13.03 7.31
N ARG A 31 1.38 -12.94 7.47
CA ARG A 31 0.74 -12.69 8.77
C ARG A 31 0.84 -13.90 9.71
N THR A 32 0.74 -15.11 9.21
CA THR A 32 0.92 -16.33 10.03
C THR A 32 2.37 -16.55 10.41
N ASP A 33 3.32 -16.23 9.52
CA ASP A 33 4.75 -16.35 9.78
C ASP A 33 5.29 -15.23 10.69
N GLN A 34 4.60 -14.08 10.73
CA GLN A 34 4.95 -12.91 11.55
C GLN A 34 4.31 -12.94 12.95
N TRP A 35 3.67 -14.01 13.31
CA TRP A 35 3.22 -14.23 14.68
C TRP A 35 4.45 -14.30 15.57
N SER A 36 4.74 -13.20 16.27
CA SER A 36 5.75 -13.23 17.30
C SER A 36 5.38 -14.30 18.32
N LYS A 37 6.37 -14.91 18.97
CA LYS A 37 6.13 -15.85 20.06
C LYS A 37 5.16 -15.29 21.10
N GLU A 38 5.17 -13.97 21.30
CA GLU A 38 4.28 -13.23 22.19
C GLU A 38 2.81 -13.32 21.79
N THR A 39 2.51 -13.24 20.49
CA THR A 39 1.13 -13.38 19.98
C THR A 39 0.64 -14.83 20.12
N GLN A 40 1.54 -15.80 19.97
CA GLN A 40 1.22 -17.21 20.22
C GLN A 40 0.91 -17.47 21.70
N TRP A 41 1.69 -16.89 22.60
CA TRP A 41 1.43 -16.99 24.04
C TRP A 41 0.11 -16.34 24.45
N LEU A 42 -0.22 -15.18 23.86
CA LEU A 42 -1.50 -14.53 24.07
C LEU A 42 -2.66 -15.39 23.56
N PHE A 43 -2.51 -15.99 22.37
CA PHE A 43 -3.51 -16.92 21.81
C PHE A 43 -3.71 -18.14 22.72
N TRP A 44 -2.63 -18.79 23.15
CA TRP A 44 -2.72 -19.93 24.04
C TRP A 44 -3.27 -19.55 25.42
N GLY A 45 -2.93 -18.39 25.94
CA GLY A 45 -3.48 -17.86 27.18
C GLY A 45 -5.00 -17.67 27.11
N ILE A 46 -5.48 -17.06 26.04
CA ILE A 46 -6.91 -16.86 25.77
C ILE A 46 -7.60 -18.22 25.56
N PHE A 47 -6.97 -19.14 24.81
CA PHE A 47 -7.51 -20.47 24.58
C PHE A 47 -7.66 -21.24 25.89
N ILE A 48 -6.63 -21.26 26.73
CA ILE A 48 -6.66 -21.89 28.06
C ILE A 48 -7.72 -21.25 28.95
N PHE A 49 -7.84 -19.93 28.92
CA PHE A 49 -8.88 -19.19 29.66
C PHE A 49 -10.29 -19.56 29.18
N CYS A 50 -10.48 -19.66 27.86
CA CYS A 50 -11.75 -20.12 27.28
C CYS A 50 -12.07 -21.55 27.65
N VAL A 51 -11.08 -22.46 27.62
CA VAL A 51 -11.23 -23.87 28.07
C VAL A 51 -11.57 -23.92 29.56
N TRP A 52 -10.95 -23.07 30.37
CA TRP A 52 -11.27 -22.97 31.81
C TRP A 52 -12.69 -22.48 32.04
N LEU A 53 -13.14 -21.45 31.30
CA LEU A 53 -14.53 -20.99 31.30
C LEU A 53 -15.50 -22.06 30.76
N CYS A 54 -15.06 -22.92 29.82
CA CYS A 54 -15.85 -24.04 29.29
C CYS A 54 -16.19 -25.08 30.34
N THR A 55 -15.29 -25.32 31.31
CA THR A 55 -15.58 -26.20 32.43
C THR A 55 -16.68 -25.69 33.35
N LEU A 56 -16.93 -24.38 33.30
CA LEU A 56 -18.01 -23.72 34.06
C LEU A 56 -19.33 -23.67 33.30
N SER A 57 -19.31 -23.58 31.95
CA SER A 57 -20.52 -23.64 31.13
C SER A 57 -20.20 -23.85 29.62
N LEU A 58 -20.40 -25.08 29.17
CA LEU A 58 -20.16 -25.49 27.77
C LEU A 58 -20.91 -24.62 26.74
N LYS A 59 -22.10 -24.13 27.08
CA LYS A 59 -22.93 -23.28 26.20
C LYS A 59 -22.35 -21.87 26.01
N CYS A 60 -21.81 -21.25 27.05
CA CYS A 60 -21.19 -19.93 26.95
C CYS A 60 -19.89 -19.95 26.15
N ALA A 61 -19.16 -21.05 26.19
CA ALA A 61 -17.90 -21.18 25.45
C ALA A 61 -18.09 -21.32 23.94
N VAL A 62 -19.09 -22.07 23.52
CA VAL A 62 -19.46 -22.17 22.10
C VAL A 62 -19.86 -20.81 21.55
N LEU A 63 -20.64 -20.02 22.32
CA LEU A 63 -21.00 -18.65 21.98
C LEU A 63 -19.75 -17.73 21.89
N LEU A 64 -18.82 -17.82 22.84
CA LEU A 64 -17.59 -17.02 22.81
C LEU A 64 -16.67 -17.37 21.62
N LEU A 65 -16.56 -18.65 21.26
CA LEU A 65 -15.81 -19.10 20.08
C LEU A 65 -16.43 -18.58 18.77
N PHE A 66 -17.76 -18.45 18.71
CA PHE A 66 -18.44 -17.84 17.55
C PHE A 66 -18.24 -16.33 17.43
N PHE A 67 -18.13 -15.62 18.56
CA PHE A 67 -18.00 -14.16 18.57
C PHE A 67 -16.55 -13.67 18.66
N PHE A 68 -15.61 -14.52 19.06
CA PHE A 68 -14.22 -14.14 19.25
C PHE A 68 -13.35 -14.73 18.15
N ASP A 69 -13.17 -13.96 17.06
CA ASP A 69 -12.15 -14.24 16.07
C ASP A 69 -10.86 -13.49 16.45
N PRO A 70 -9.83 -14.20 17.00
CA PRO A 70 -8.57 -13.56 17.40
C PRO A 70 -7.83 -12.97 16.20
N HIS A 71 -8.03 -13.52 14.98
CA HIS A 71 -7.47 -12.98 13.75
C HIS A 71 -8.09 -11.62 13.40
N TYR A 72 -9.41 -11.49 13.58
CA TYR A 72 -10.08 -10.23 13.36
C TYR A 72 -9.60 -9.14 14.34
N PHE A 73 -9.42 -9.49 15.60
CA PHE A 73 -8.95 -8.56 16.63
C PHE A 73 -7.51 -8.13 16.37
N TYR A 74 -6.63 -9.08 16.05
CA TYR A 74 -5.25 -8.80 15.68
C TYR A 74 -5.18 -7.91 14.41
N TYR A 75 -5.97 -8.26 13.39
CA TYR A 75 -6.08 -7.46 12.17
C TYR A 75 -6.55 -6.03 12.47
N ALA A 76 -7.57 -5.86 13.29
CA ALA A 76 -8.10 -4.55 13.63
C ALA A 76 -7.06 -3.67 14.38
N ILE A 77 -6.29 -4.28 15.30
CA ILE A 77 -5.22 -3.58 16.03
C ILE A 77 -4.08 -3.21 15.07
N SER A 78 -3.62 -4.15 14.27
CA SER A 78 -2.51 -3.95 13.32
C SER A 78 -2.88 -2.92 12.27
N TYR A 79 -4.12 -2.96 11.76
CA TYR A 79 -4.65 -1.98 10.84
C TYR A 79 -4.64 -0.56 11.43
N LYS A 80 -5.12 -0.38 12.66
CA LYS A 80 -5.13 0.92 13.35
C LYS A 80 -3.73 1.49 13.61
N LYS A 81 -2.72 0.63 13.69
CA LYS A 81 -1.31 1.03 13.88
C LYS A 81 -0.60 1.35 12.56
N SER A 82 -1.16 1.00 11.41
CA SER A 82 -0.56 1.27 10.10
C SER A 82 -0.48 2.77 9.80
N SER A 83 0.48 3.17 8.96
CA SER A 83 0.56 4.54 8.45
C SER A 83 -0.68 4.86 7.61
N TRP A 84 -1.19 3.89 6.86
CA TRP A 84 -2.40 4.01 6.09
C TRP A 84 -3.58 4.54 6.92
N TYR A 85 -3.93 3.84 8.01
CA TYR A 85 -5.05 4.25 8.85
C TYR A 85 -4.81 5.61 9.52
N ARG A 86 -3.57 5.88 9.96
CA ARG A 86 -3.23 7.18 10.57
C ARG A 86 -3.37 8.35 9.58
N ASN A 87 -3.07 8.11 8.30
CA ASN A 87 -3.10 9.15 7.28
C ASN A 87 -4.50 9.36 6.68
N THR A 88 -5.24 8.27 6.48
CA THR A 88 -6.52 8.31 5.75
C THR A 88 -7.75 8.23 6.64
N GLY A 89 -7.66 7.59 7.81
CA GLY A 89 -8.81 7.31 8.67
C GLY A 89 -9.83 6.33 8.09
N ILE A 90 -9.56 5.75 6.91
CA ILE A 90 -10.48 4.85 6.19
C ILE A 90 -10.69 3.58 7.00
N ARG A 91 -11.93 3.14 7.12
CA ARG A 91 -12.29 1.94 7.90
C ARG A 91 -11.91 0.66 7.17
N PRO A 92 -11.57 -0.44 7.87
CA PRO A 92 -11.24 -1.72 7.25
C PRO A 92 -12.32 -2.24 6.29
N SER A 93 -13.59 -2.01 6.62
CA SER A 93 -14.73 -2.42 5.79
C SER A 93 -14.80 -1.68 4.45
N GLU A 94 -14.32 -0.46 4.38
CA GLU A 94 -14.26 0.34 3.15
C GLU A 94 -13.10 -0.14 2.27
N VAL A 95 -11.95 -0.39 2.88
CA VAL A 95 -10.78 -0.96 2.19
C VAL A 95 -11.11 -2.29 1.52
N THR A 96 -11.86 -3.17 2.20
CA THR A 96 -12.22 -4.48 1.65
C THR A 96 -13.28 -4.43 0.55
N ARG A 97 -14.08 -3.38 0.49
CA ARG A 97 -15.14 -3.20 -0.52
C ARG A 97 -14.68 -2.51 -1.79
N ASN A 98 -13.63 -1.69 -1.70
CA ASN A 98 -13.14 -0.91 -2.83
C ASN A 98 -11.76 -1.42 -3.25
N VAL A 99 -11.68 -1.95 -4.48
CA VAL A 99 -10.44 -2.54 -5.03
C VAL A 99 -9.33 -1.49 -5.19
N GLY A 100 -9.66 -0.25 -5.55
CA GLY A 100 -8.70 0.85 -5.64
C GLY A 100 -8.08 1.15 -4.27
N ILE A 101 -8.92 1.45 -3.29
CA ILE A 101 -8.51 1.72 -1.90
C ILE A 101 -7.69 0.54 -1.32
N TYR A 102 -8.09 -0.70 -1.64
CA TYR A 102 -7.34 -1.88 -1.23
C TYR A 102 -5.94 -1.92 -1.85
N GLY A 103 -5.81 -1.55 -3.13
CA GLY A 103 -4.52 -1.47 -3.81
C GLY A 103 -3.58 -0.46 -3.18
N GLU A 104 -4.07 0.73 -2.89
CA GLU A 104 -3.32 1.79 -2.20
C GLU A 104 -2.90 1.36 -0.78
N TYR A 105 -3.81 0.73 -0.04
CA TYR A 105 -3.49 0.15 1.27
C TYR A 105 -2.34 -0.86 1.19
N ILE A 106 -2.40 -1.80 0.25
CA ILE A 106 -1.34 -2.81 0.07
C ILE A 106 -0.02 -2.17 -0.35
N ALA A 107 -0.04 -1.21 -1.28
CA ALA A 107 1.16 -0.48 -1.71
C ALA A 107 1.80 0.28 -0.54
N THR A 108 0.99 0.89 0.33
CA THR A 108 1.46 1.55 1.56
C THR A 108 2.12 0.56 2.52
N MET A 109 1.50 -0.61 2.74
CA MET A 109 2.07 -1.64 3.61
C MET A 109 3.40 -2.18 3.06
N CYS A 110 3.50 -2.35 1.73
CA CYS A 110 4.76 -2.73 1.08
C CYS A 110 5.84 -1.65 1.26
N ALA A 111 5.49 -0.37 1.16
CA ALA A 111 6.42 0.72 1.40
C ALA A 111 6.89 0.74 2.86
N GLU A 112 6.00 0.56 3.84
CA GLU A 112 6.36 0.44 5.27
C GLU A 112 7.32 -0.73 5.52
N GLU A 113 7.02 -1.88 4.94
CA GLU A 113 7.86 -3.08 5.09
C GLU A 113 9.25 -2.87 4.49
N ASN A 114 9.33 -2.26 3.31
CA ASN A 114 10.60 -1.92 2.68
C ASN A 114 11.43 -0.96 3.54
N LEU A 115 10.84 0.10 4.08
CA LEU A 115 11.53 1.01 4.99
C LEU A 115 12.11 0.26 6.20
N LYS A 116 11.32 -0.61 6.80
CA LYS A 116 11.75 -1.44 7.95
C LYS A 116 12.86 -2.42 7.57
N LYS A 117 12.68 -3.17 6.48
CA LYS A 117 13.61 -4.18 6.01
C LYS A 117 15.00 -3.60 5.71
N HIS A 118 15.03 -2.43 5.10
CA HIS A 118 16.26 -1.74 4.74
C HIS A 118 16.76 -0.75 5.80
N LYS A 119 16.10 -0.71 6.97
CA LYS A 119 16.42 0.22 8.08
C LYS A 119 16.49 1.68 7.62
N MET A 120 15.66 2.03 6.63
CA MET A 120 15.57 3.39 6.12
C MET A 120 14.66 4.24 7.01
N ASN A 121 15.11 5.47 7.30
CA ASN A 121 14.28 6.42 8.02
C ASN A 121 13.44 7.21 7.01
N GLY A 122 12.13 7.01 7.06
CA GLY A 122 11.20 7.66 6.15
C GLY A 122 9.80 7.78 6.75
N ARG A 123 9.02 8.72 6.20
CA ARG A 123 7.59 8.91 6.49
C ARG A 123 6.77 8.69 5.25
N ILE A 124 5.62 8.06 5.41
CA ILE A 124 4.68 7.79 4.33
C ILE A 124 3.47 8.70 4.49
N PHE A 125 3.07 9.30 3.39
CA PHE A 125 1.87 10.13 3.27
C PHE A 125 0.99 9.52 2.20
N ASN A 126 -0.32 9.44 2.46
CA ASN A 126 -1.31 8.88 1.53
C ASN A 126 -2.26 9.97 1.07
N SER A 127 -2.79 9.83 -0.16
CA SER A 127 -3.77 10.76 -0.75
C SER A 127 -3.30 12.21 -0.67
N VAL A 128 -2.09 12.46 -1.14
CA VAL A 128 -1.47 13.80 -1.06
C VAL A 128 -2.03 14.70 -2.13
N MET A 129 -2.78 15.72 -1.70
CA MET A 129 -3.35 16.74 -2.58
C MET A 129 -2.32 17.81 -2.90
N ILE A 130 -1.84 17.82 -4.13
CA ILE A 130 -0.82 18.76 -4.62
C ILE A 130 -1.53 19.90 -5.34
N PRO A 131 -1.42 21.16 -4.86
CA PRO A 131 -2.03 22.30 -5.51
C PRO A 131 -1.40 22.54 -6.90
N LYS A 132 -2.24 22.78 -7.89
CA LYS A 132 -1.83 23.24 -9.23
C LYS A 132 -1.96 24.75 -9.38
N LYS A 133 -1.27 25.31 -10.37
CA LYS A 133 -1.29 26.77 -10.64
C LYS A 133 -2.65 27.30 -11.11
N ASP A 134 -3.47 26.42 -11.67
CA ASP A 134 -4.84 26.75 -12.12
C ASP A 134 -5.88 26.74 -10.99
N GLY A 135 -5.46 26.48 -9.75
CA GLY A 135 -6.32 26.42 -8.56
C GLY A 135 -6.96 25.05 -8.32
N ASP A 136 -6.69 24.08 -9.19
CA ASP A 136 -7.11 22.69 -9.02
C ASP A 136 -6.07 21.90 -8.21
N PHE A 137 -6.34 20.63 -7.93
CA PHE A 137 -5.46 19.74 -7.19
C PHE A 137 -5.11 18.52 -8.02
N ASN A 138 -3.91 18.00 -7.79
CA ASN A 138 -3.48 16.71 -8.29
C ASN A 138 -3.27 15.79 -7.09
N GLU A 139 -3.90 14.62 -7.08
CA GLU A 139 -3.78 13.66 -6.00
C GLU A 139 -2.70 12.64 -6.33
N ALA A 140 -1.72 12.49 -5.42
CA ALA A 140 -0.74 11.42 -5.47
C ALA A 140 -1.09 10.37 -4.41
N ASP A 141 -1.21 9.10 -4.82
CA ASP A 141 -1.68 8.03 -3.95
C ASP A 141 -0.79 7.86 -2.73
N ILE A 142 0.54 7.79 -2.94
CA ILE A 142 1.49 7.60 -1.85
C ILE A 142 2.75 8.44 -2.12
N VAL A 143 3.18 9.19 -1.11
CA VAL A 143 4.44 9.92 -1.11
C VAL A 143 5.27 9.45 0.08
N VAL A 144 6.49 8.97 -0.18
CA VAL A 144 7.44 8.56 0.85
C VAL A 144 8.58 9.56 0.92
N VAL A 145 8.80 10.13 2.09
CA VAL A 145 9.85 11.14 2.33
C VAL A 145 10.85 10.58 3.33
N GLY A 146 12.13 10.56 2.96
CA GLY A 146 13.19 10.04 3.81
C GLY A 146 14.55 10.63 3.50
N ASN A 147 15.57 10.09 4.17
CA ASN A 147 16.97 10.48 3.92
C ASN A 147 17.48 10.08 2.51
N PHE A 148 16.71 9.28 1.79
CA PHE A 148 16.94 8.87 0.40
C PHE A 148 16.27 9.81 -0.62
N GLY A 149 15.54 10.83 -0.16
CA GLY A 149 14.76 11.76 -1.00
C GLY A 149 13.26 11.57 -0.87
N ILE A 150 12.53 11.94 -1.93
CA ILE A 150 11.08 11.79 -2.05
C ILE A 150 10.76 10.77 -3.12
N GLN A 151 9.88 9.82 -2.80
CA GLN A 151 9.37 8.83 -3.72
C GLN A 151 7.85 9.01 -3.87
N VAL A 152 7.37 9.08 -5.11
CA VAL A 152 5.94 9.11 -5.43
C VAL A 152 5.56 7.75 -6.00
N ILE A 153 4.51 7.15 -5.47
CA ILE A 153 4.05 5.82 -5.86
C ILE A 153 2.59 5.93 -6.26
N GLU A 154 2.29 5.53 -7.49
CA GLU A 154 0.95 5.40 -8.04
C GLU A 154 0.49 3.94 -7.91
N ALA A 155 -0.65 3.71 -7.27
CA ALA A 155 -1.18 2.37 -7.03
C ALA A 155 -2.32 2.05 -8.01
N LYS A 156 -2.18 1.00 -8.81
CA LYS A 156 -3.23 0.55 -9.75
C LYS A 156 -3.67 -0.87 -9.44
N ALA A 157 -4.79 -0.99 -8.74
CA ALA A 157 -5.43 -2.27 -8.45
C ALA A 157 -6.50 -2.58 -9.51
N ARG A 158 -6.08 -3.10 -10.65
CA ARG A 158 -6.95 -3.45 -11.77
C ARG A 158 -6.75 -4.88 -12.23
N MET A 159 -7.81 -5.48 -12.77
CA MET A 159 -7.75 -6.84 -13.35
C MET A 159 -7.31 -6.80 -14.81
N GLY A 160 -6.80 -7.94 -15.29
CA GLY A 160 -6.45 -8.13 -16.69
C GLY A 160 -4.98 -7.96 -17.00
N THR A 161 -4.67 -7.92 -18.30
CA THR A 161 -3.32 -7.71 -18.83
C THR A 161 -3.22 -6.31 -19.41
N PHE A 162 -2.10 -5.67 -19.19
CA PHE A 162 -1.83 -4.32 -19.70
C PHE A 162 -0.71 -4.38 -20.73
N ALA A 163 -0.89 -3.65 -21.83
CA ALA A 163 0.12 -3.46 -22.86
C ALA A 163 0.17 -1.99 -23.27
N GLY A 164 1.36 -1.46 -23.45
CA GLY A 164 1.57 -0.08 -23.89
C GLY A 164 3.03 0.33 -23.83
N SER A 165 3.33 1.47 -24.45
CA SER A 165 4.65 2.08 -24.38
C SER A 165 4.85 2.76 -23.02
N PRO A 166 6.05 2.67 -22.41
CA PRO A 166 6.35 3.41 -21.19
C PRO A 166 6.20 4.94 -21.33
N VAL A 167 6.40 5.45 -22.53
CA VAL A 167 6.34 6.91 -22.82
C VAL A 167 4.99 7.35 -23.41
N GLY A 168 4.08 6.41 -23.71
CA GLY A 168 2.76 6.73 -24.24
C GLY A 168 1.80 7.15 -23.12
N GLU A 169 0.88 8.07 -23.42
CA GLU A 169 -0.11 8.53 -22.44
C GLU A 169 -1.14 7.45 -22.08
N LYS A 170 -1.37 6.53 -23.00
CA LYS A 170 -2.40 5.49 -22.86
C LYS A 170 -1.83 4.09 -23.03
N TRP A 171 -2.43 3.17 -22.30
CA TRP A 171 -2.20 1.73 -22.39
C TRP A 171 -3.48 1.00 -22.73
N THR A 172 -3.34 -0.21 -23.27
CA THR A 172 -4.46 -1.10 -23.53
C THR A 172 -4.59 -2.11 -22.39
N GLN A 173 -5.80 -2.25 -21.87
CA GLN A 173 -6.16 -3.23 -20.85
C GLN A 173 -7.02 -4.33 -21.46
N TYR A 174 -6.64 -5.57 -21.27
CA TYR A 174 -7.36 -6.76 -21.72
C TYR A 174 -8.00 -7.47 -20.52
N ILE A 175 -9.32 -7.62 -20.54
CA ILE A 175 -10.07 -8.35 -19.52
C ILE A 175 -10.90 -9.43 -20.22
N GLY A 176 -10.42 -10.67 -20.21
CA GLY A 176 -11.00 -11.74 -20.99
C GLY A 176 -10.97 -11.42 -22.49
N ARG A 177 -12.14 -11.25 -23.12
CA ARG A 177 -12.28 -10.86 -24.54
C ARG A 177 -12.49 -9.35 -24.74
N GLN A 178 -12.58 -8.59 -23.69
CA GLN A 178 -12.82 -7.16 -23.75
C GLN A 178 -11.50 -6.39 -23.74
N VAL A 179 -11.48 -5.29 -24.52
CA VAL A 179 -10.32 -4.42 -24.67
C VAL A 179 -10.72 -3.01 -24.25
N TYR A 180 -9.94 -2.41 -23.37
CA TYR A 180 -10.17 -1.06 -22.87
C TYR A 180 -8.92 -0.22 -23.04
N GLU A 181 -9.12 1.07 -23.24
CA GLU A 181 -8.06 2.07 -23.14
C GLU A 181 -7.98 2.59 -21.70
N THR A 182 -6.78 2.71 -21.18
CA THR A 182 -6.53 3.23 -19.83
C THR A 182 -5.35 4.18 -19.85
N GLN A 183 -5.34 5.12 -18.91
CA GLN A 183 -4.19 6.00 -18.74
C GLN A 183 -2.95 5.20 -18.33
N ASN A 184 -1.81 5.55 -18.92
CA ASN A 184 -0.52 4.99 -18.54
C ASN A 184 -0.16 5.41 -17.10
N PRO A 185 -0.04 4.47 -16.15
CA PRO A 185 0.28 4.82 -14.76
C PRO A 185 1.68 5.40 -14.58
N LEU A 186 2.63 5.06 -15.44
CA LEU A 186 3.98 5.66 -15.41
C LEU A 186 3.93 7.14 -15.81
N TYR A 187 3.16 7.46 -16.84
CA TYR A 187 2.94 8.85 -17.26
C TYR A 187 2.18 9.65 -16.20
N GLN A 188 1.16 9.03 -15.59
CA GLN A 188 0.43 9.64 -14.49
C GLN A 188 1.35 9.94 -13.32
N ASN A 189 2.16 8.95 -12.89
CA ASN A 189 3.11 9.12 -11.79
C ASN A 189 4.17 10.19 -12.08
N LEU A 190 4.65 10.26 -13.32
CA LEU A 190 5.57 11.32 -13.74
C LEU A 190 4.95 12.73 -13.57
N ASN A 191 3.67 12.89 -13.92
CA ASN A 191 2.96 14.13 -13.71
C ASN A 191 2.84 14.47 -12.21
N HIS A 192 2.54 13.50 -11.35
CA HIS A 192 2.53 13.70 -9.89
C HIS A 192 3.89 14.18 -9.38
N CYS A 193 4.99 13.56 -9.86
CA CYS A 193 6.35 13.99 -9.52
C CYS A 193 6.62 15.44 -9.97
N ASN A 194 6.21 15.80 -11.18
CA ASN A 194 6.44 17.15 -11.72
C ASN A 194 5.67 18.19 -10.90
N TYR A 195 4.37 17.98 -10.63
CA TYR A 195 3.57 18.91 -9.81
C TYR A 195 4.11 19.04 -8.39
N LEU A 196 4.51 17.91 -7.77
CA LEU A 196 5.09 17.93 -6.43
C LEU A 196 6.43 18.69 -6.42
N SER A 197 7.28 18.50 -7.44
CA SER A 197 8.54 19.21 -7.58
C SER A 197 8.33 20.71 -7.70
N GLU A 198 7.43 21.12 -8.61
CA GLU A 198 7.11 22.55 -8.82
C GLU A 198 6.62 23.19 -7.53
N TYR A 199 5.69 22.55 -6.83
CA TYR A 199 5.16 23.03 -5.56
C TYR A 199 6.24 23.17 -4.48
N LEU A 200 7.07 22.14 -4.32
CA LEU A 200 8.14 22.15 -3.33
C LEU A 200 9.21 23.20 -3.65
N TYR A 201 9.59 23.37 -4.92
CA TYR A 201 10.57 24.38 -5.33
C TYR A 201 10.05 25.81 -5.20
N GLU A 202 8.73 25.99 -5.27
CA GLU A 202 8.11 27.28 -4.97
C GLU A 202 8.15 27.60 -3.47
N LYS A 203 7.79 26.63 -2.63
CA LYS A 203 7.73 26.82 -1.18
C LYS A 203 9.09 26.77 -0.50
N ILE A 204 10.02 26.01 -1.04
CA ILE A 204 11.35 25.77 -0.48
C ILE A 204 12.40 25.95 -1.59
N PRO A 205 12.73 27.18 -1.99
CA PRO A 205 13.56 27.44 -3.17
C PRO A 205 14.95 26.80 -3.13
N TYR A 206 15.52 26.58 -1.94
CA TYR A 206 16.84 25.97 -1.81
C TYR A 206 16.86 24.50 -2.27
N LEU A 207 15.72 23.81 -2.32
CA LEU A 207 15.63 22.44 -2.83
C LEU A 207 16.00 22.33 -4.33
N ARG A 208 15.96 23.43 -5.08
CA ARG A 208 16.42 23.47 -6.47
C ARG A 208 17.92 23.17 -6.64
N SER A 209 18.71 23.47 -5.62
CA SER A 209 20.15 23.22 -5.62
C SER A 209 20.53 21.78 -5.23
N ILE A 210 19.55 21.02 -4.74
CA ILE A 210 19.69 19.62 -4.36
C ILE A 210 18.86 18.82 -5.34
N ASP A 211 19.44 17.82 -5.98
CA ASP A 211 18.65 16.85 -6.80
C ASP A 211 17.86 15.94 -5.85
N PHE A 212 16.81 16.55 -5.26
CA PHE A 212 16.10 16.06 -4.10
C PHE A 212 15.00 15.06 -4.46
N ILE A 213 14.46 15.20 -5.66
CA ILE A 213 13.47 14.27 -6.17
C ILE A 213 14.21 13.27 -7.03
N ASN A 214 14.55 12.15 -6.44
CA ASN A 214 14.93 10.99 -7.22
C ASN A 214 13.78 10.70 -8.17
N LYS A 215 14.00 10.99 -9.44
CA LYS A 215 13.08 10.67 -10.52
C LYS A 215 12.93 9.16 -10.50
N MET A 216 11.98 8.68 -9.72
CA MET A 216 11.59 7.30 -9.75
C MET A 216 10.78 7.08 -11.01
N TYR A 217 11.34 6.24 -11.77
CA TYR A 217 10.82 5.71 -13.01
C TYR A 217 10.00 4.45 -12.73
#